data_cd06943aad4fb88e1422cf542ebfd6c3
#
_entry.id   cd06943aad4fb88e1422cf542ebfd6c3
#
_cell.length_a   1.000
_cell.length_b   1.000
_cell.length_c   1.000
_cell.angle_alpha   90.00
_cell.angle_beta   90.00
_cell.angle_gamma   90.00
#
_symmetry.space_group_name_H-M   'P 1'
#
loop_
_entity.id
_entity.type
_entity.pdbx_description
1 polymer ?
#
loop_
_entity_poly.entity_id
_entity_poly.type
_entity_poly.pdbx_seq_one_letter_code
_entity_poly.pdbx_strand_id
1 'polypeptide(L)'
;LDGNNENDSWALAETNVGQLSFYVQDEWDANEDLKLTFGLRVDKPLYFNSADKAQDVIDGTGDYAPNTPYQNPSTGGLELQLNTQMPTDDWVWSPRFGFNYDVNGDSSLQMRGGTGLFSGRFPFVWLGNQIGNPNWWFHQMVDIDYKYPQVWRSSFGMDKKMGNGLTLTGDITYSKDVYGAHVQNWGLTAPSGQLLGVDNRPIYTADDHILVNGDGLGFGAQANAYVFTNS
;
A
#
# COMPACT_ATOMS: atom_id res chain seq x y z
N LEU A 1 -1.19 -7.50 -31.00
CA LEU A 1 -0.95 -6.54 -32.11
C LEU A 1 -1.88 -6.94 -33.24
N ASP A 2 -2.90 -6.15 -33.48
CA ASP A 2 -3.92 -6.44 -34.53
C ASP A 2 -3.40 -6.22 -35.96
N GLY A 3 -2.18 -5.75 -36.11
CA GLY A 3 -1.53 -5.46 -37.39
C GLY A 3 -2.08 -4.25 -38.15
N ASN A 4 -2.99 -3.50 -37.53
CA ASN A 4 -3.71 -2.40 -38.18
C ASN A 4 -3.02 -1.06 -38.10
N ASN A 5 -1.99 -0.90 -37.30
CA ASN A 5 -1.22 0.34 -37.09
C ASN A 5 -2.05 1.59 -36.70
N GLU A 6 -3.36 1.47 -36.49
CA GLU A 6 -4.21 2.65 -36.33
C GLU A 6 -4.60 2.95 -34.88
N ASN A 7 -4.42 2.00 -33.97
CA ASN A 7 -4.72 2.26 -32.55
C ASN A 7 -4.08 1.25 -31.61
N ASP A 8 -2.76 1.28 -31.47
CA ASP A 8 -2.03 0.44 -30.50
C ASP A 8 -2.19 0.96 -29.05
N SER A 9 -3.13 1.84 -28.76
CA SER A 9 -3.32 2.43 -27.43
C SER A 9 -3.65 1.40 -26.35
N TRP A 10 -4.23 0.27 -26.72
CA TRP A 10 -4.51 -0.84 -25.82
C TRP A 10 -3.24 -1.65 -25.44
N ALA A 11 -2.22 -1.64 -26.29
CA ALA A 11 -0.96 -2.34 -26.06
C ALA A 11 -0.03 -1.56 -25.09
N LEU A 12 -0.31 -0.29 -24.85
CA LEU A 12 0.42 0.56 -23.93
C LEU A 12 -0.40 0.67 -22.64
N ALA A 13 0.08 0.05 -21.58
CA ALA A 13 -0.48 0.21 -20.24
C ALA A 13 -0.29 1.68 -19.77
N GLU A 14 -1.15 2.55 -20.27
CA GLU A 14 -1.14 3.97 -19.92
C GLU A 14 -1.88 4.16 -18.59
N THR A 15 -1.18 4.69 -17.58
CA THR A 15 -1.76 5.04 -16.28
C THR A 15 -1.71 6.55 -16.09
N ASN A 16 -2.87 7.14 -15.88
CA ASN A 16 -3.02 8.55 -15.55
C ASN A 16 -3.33 8.67 -14.05
N VAL A 17 -2.31 8.93 -13.25
CA VAL A 17 -2.42 8.99 -11.80
C VAL A 17 -1.75 10.23 -11.26
N GLY A 18 -2.23 10.70 -10.12
CA GLY A 18 -1.68 11.85 -9.43
C GLY A 18 -1.88 11.76 -7.93
N GLN A 19 -1.28 12.71 -7.24
CA GLN A 19 -1.47 12.89 -5.80
C GLN A 19 -1.58 14.37 -5.51
N LEU A 20 -2.67 14.78 -4.89
CA LEU A 20 -2.85 16.12 -4.36
C LEU A 20 -2.44 16.11 -2.89
N SER A 21 -1.58 17.05 -2.49
CA SER A 21 -1.07 17.11 -1.13
C SER A 21 -1.15 18.53 -0.57
N PHE A 22 -1.61 18.65 0.67
CA PHE A 22 -1.56 19.87 1.45
C PHE A 22 -0.76 19.62 2.72
N TYR A 23 -0.02 20.61 3.14
CA TYR A 23 0.81 20.54 4.33
C TYR A 23 0.82 21.86 5.06
N VAL A 24 0.69 21.79 6.37
CA VAL A 24 0.86 22.92 7.30
C VAL A 24 1.69 22.47 8.48
N GLN A 25 2.61 23.33 8.90
CA GLN A 25 3.41 23.11 10.11
C GLN A 25 3.57 24.42 10.85
N ASP A 26 3.55 24.32 12.16
CA ASP A 26 3.86 25.41 13.06
C ASP A 26 4.94 24.99 14.07
N GLU A 27 5.82 25.90 14.39
CA GLU A 27 6.84 25.76 15.42
C GLU A 27 6.59 26.83 16.48
N TRP A 28 6.36 26.38 17.69
CA TRP A 28 6.06 27.23 18.80
C TRP A 28 7.14 27.14 19.89
N ASP A 29 7.82 28.25 20.15
CA ASP A 29 8.70 28.40 21.29
C ASP A 29 7.83 28.65 22.55
N ALA A 30 7.54 27.59 23.29
CA ALA A 30 6.69 27.65 24.48
C ALA A 30 7.38 28.44 25.61
N ASN A 31 8.72 28.37 25.65
CA ASN A 31 9.62 29.20 26.43
C ASN A 31 11.03 29.14 25.79
N GLU A 32 12.05 29.75 26.44
CA GLU A 32 13.43 29.80 25.94
C GLU A 32 14.06 28.41 25.76
N ASP A 33 13.57 27.41 26.52
CA ASP A 33 14.15 26.07 26.59
C ASP A 33 13.31 25.02 25.87
N LEU A 34 12.03 25.28 25.54
CA LEU A 34 11.10 24.32 24.98
C LEU A 34 10.50 24.78 23.65
N LYS A 35 10.84 24.06 22.60
CA LYS A 35 10.25 24.19 21.26
C LYS A 35 9.29 23.02 21.00
N LEU A 36 8.10 23.33 20.54
CA LEU A 36 7.09 22.36 20.08
C LEU A 36 6.87 22.52 18.59
N THR A 37 6.65 21.41 17.92
CA THR A 37 6.35 21.39 16.47
C THR A 37 5.05 20.64 16.26
N PHE A 38 4.12 21.24 15.51
CA PHE A 38 2.85 20.64 15.10
C PHE A 38 2.78 20.65 13.59
N GLY A 39 2.49 19.53 12.99
CA GLY A 39 2.34 19.41 11.55
C GLY A 39 1.13 18.58 11.17
N LEU A 40 0.51 18.95 10.06
CA LEU A 40 -0.56 18.18 9.45
C LEU A 40 -0.30 18.12 7.94
N ARG A 41 -0.27 16.91 7.41
CA ARG A 41 -0.27 16.66 5.98
C ARG A 41 -1.53 15.89 5.61
N VAL A 42 -2.12 16.25 4.47
CA VAL A 42 -3.27 15.56 3.91
C VAL A 42 -2.98 15.26 2.46
N ASP A 43 -3.17 14.02 2.07
CA ASP A 43 -2.93 13.54 0.71
C ASP A 43 -4.22 12.96 0.13
N LYS A 44 -4.46 13.20 -1.18
CA LYS A 44 -5.55 12.58 -1.93
C LYS A 44 -4.99 11.90 -3.17
N PRO A 45 -5.19 10.57 -3.33
CA PRO A 45 -4.92 9.88 -4.58
C PRO A 45 -5.86 10.38 -5.69
N LEU A 46 -5.36 10.39 -6.92
CA LEU A 46 -6.14 10.75 -8.12
C LEU A 46 -5.86 9.70 -9.20
N TYR A 47 -6.88 9.08 -9.73
CA TYR A 47 -6.75 8.02 -10.74
C TYR A 47 -7.22 8.44 -12.13
N PHE A 48 -7.75 9.67 -12.26
CA PHE A 48 -8.22 10.28 -13.51
C PHE A 48 -9.01 9.28 -14.37
N ASN A 49 -8.55 9.05 -15.62
CA ASN A 49 -9.19 8.13 -16.57
C ASN A 49 -8.53 6.73 -16.59
N SER A 50 -7.83 6.33 -15.51
CA SER A 50 -7.16 5.02 -15.47
C SER A 50 -8.14 3.84 -15.58
N ALA A 51 -9.37 3.99 -15.08
CA ALA A 51 -10.42 2.98 -15.24
C ALA A 51 -10.84 2.81 -16.72
N ASP A 52 -10.98 3.91 -17.47
CA ASP A 52 -11.32 3.88 -18.89
C ASP A 52 -10.18 3.21 -19.68
N LYS A 53 -8.91 3.48 -19.30
CA LYS A 53 -7.76 2.82 -19.92
C LYS A 53 -7.72 1.32 -19.66
N ALA A 54 -8.12 0.87 -18.48
CA ALA A 54 -8.28 -0.55 -18.20
C ALA A 54 -9.36 -1.18 -19.08
N GLN A 55 -10.48 -0.47 -19.30
CA GLN A 55 -11.53 -0.94 -20.18
C GLN A 55 -11.08 -1.03 -21.65
N ASP A 56 -10.32 -0.04 -22.13
CA ASP A 56 -9.76 -0.06 -23.50
C ASP A 56 -8.89 -1.30 -23.73
N VAL A 57 -8.06 -1.69 -22.73
CA VAL A 57 -7.23 -2.90 -22.81
C VAL A 57 -8.08 -4.17 -22.82
N ILE A 58 -9.11 -4.25 -21.96
CA ILE A 58 -10.05 -5.38 -21.90
C ILE A 58 -10.74 -5.57 -23.24
N ASP A 59 -11.27 -4.50 -23.81
CA ASP A 59 -11.98 -4.53 -25.09
C ASP A 59 -11.06 -4.94 -26.25
N GLY A 60 -9.75 -4.62 -26.16
CA GLY A 60 -8.75 -4.98 -27.17
C GLY A 60 -8.22 -6.40 -27.05
N THR A 61 -8.22 -7.02 -25.86
CA THR A 61 -7.62 -8.37 -25.66
C THR A 61 -8.63 -9.50 -25.81
N GLY A 62 -9.89 -9.30 -25.48
CA GLY A 62 -10.92 -10.34 -25.49
C GLY A 62 -10.75 -11.48 -24.45
N ASP A 63 -9.67 -11.46 -23.69
CA ASP A 63 -9.26 -12.53 -22.74
C ASP A 63 -9.56 -12.15 -21.28
N TYR A 64 -10.75 -11.69 -21.01
CA TYR A 64 -11.16 -11.22 -19.70
C TYR A 64 -12.28 -12.05 -19.09
N ALA A 65 -12.13 -12.41 -17.81
CA ALA A 65 -13.11 -13.20 -17.07
C ALA A 65 -13.70 -12.40 -15.88
N PRO A 66 -14.56 -11.38 -16.13
CA PRO A 66 -15.01 -10.43 -15.12
C PRO A 66 -15.88 -11.08 -14.02
N ASN A 67 -16.43 -12.25 -14.28
CA ASN A 67 -17.34 -12.96 -13.38
C ASN A 67 -16.63 -13.99 -12.50
N THR A 68 -15.31 -14.03 -12.49
CA THR A 68 -14.56 -14.95 -11.64
C THR A 68 -14.43 -14.36 -10.23
N PRO A 69 -15.05 -14.95 -9.21
CA PRO A 69 -14.83 -14.51 -7.85
C PRO A 69 -13.51 -15.07 -7.31
N TYR A 70 -12.79 -14.27 -6.56
CA TYR A 70 -11.53 -14.61 -5.91
C TYR A 70 -11.70 -14.70 -4.40
N GLN A 71 -10.88 -15.53 -3.76
CA GLN A 71 -10.91 -15.72 -2.32
C GLN A 71 -10.13 -14.59 -1.64
N ASN A 72 -10.83 -13.68 -0.95
CA ASN A 72 -10.16 -12.68 -0.12
C ASN A 72 -9.74 -13.31 1.22
N PRO A 73 -8.43 -13.46 1.51
CA PRO A 73 -7.98 -14.09 2.75
C PRO A 73 -8.31 -13.27 4.01
N SER A 74 -8.50 -11.96 3.86
CA SER A 74 -8.78 -11.06 4.99
C SER A 74 -10.23 -11.18 5.47
N THR A 75 -11.18 -11.38 4.53
CA THR A 75 -12.61 -11.54 4.85
C THR A 75 -13.03 -13.00 4.89
N GLY A 76 -12.26 -13.90 4.29
CA GLY A 76 -12.59 -15.32 4.12
C GLY A 76 -13.72 -15.56 3.11
N GLY A 77 -14.12 -14.54 2.36
CA GLY A 77 -15.20 -14.58 1.37
C GLY A 77 -14.72 -14.60 -0.08
N LEU A 78 -15.62 -14.98 -0.98
CA LEU A 78 -15.42 -14.84 -2.42
C LEU A 78 -15.85 -13.43 -2.85
N GLU A 79 -14.97 -12.71 -3.51
CA GLU A 79 -15.18 -11.34 -3.95
C GLU A 79 -14.83 -11.19 -5.43
N LEU A 80 -15.61 -10.39 -6.14
CA LEU A 80 -15.29 -9.97 -7.50
C LEU A 80 -14.29 -8.81 -7.44
N GLN A 81 -13.19 -8.96 -8.18
CA GLN A 81 -12.21 -7.89 -8.37
C GLN A 81 -12.10 -7.58 -9.86
N LEU A 82 -12.45 -6.36 -10.23
CA LEU A 82 -12.44 -5.94 -11.62
C LEU A 82 -11.24 -5.04 -11.89
N ASN A 83 -10.56 -5.24 -13.03
CA ASN A 83 -9.41 -4.42 -13.42
C ASN A 83 -9.77 -2.94 -13.63
N THR A 84 -11.04 -2.63 -13.88
CA THR A 84 -11.56 -1.27 -14.00
C THR A 84 -11.83 -0.57 -12.67
N GLN A 85 -11.81 -1.32 -11.57
CA GLN A 85 -12.02 -0.74 -10.23
C GLN A 85 -10.69 -0.18 -9.72
N MET A 86 -10.70 1.12 -9.42
CA MET A 86 -9.55 1.79 -8.82
C MET A 86 -9.62 1.69 -7.29
N PRO A 87 -8.47 1.69 -6.60
CA PRO A 87 -8.44 1.74 -5.14
C PRO A 87 -9.13 2.99 -4.59
N THR A 88 -9.44 3.00 -3.28
CA THR A 88 -10.06 4.17 -2.65
C THR A 88 -9.24 5.44 -2.88
N ASP A 89 -9.94 6.54 -3.17
CA ASP A 89 -9.37 7.88 -3.31
C ASP A 89 -9.60 8.77 -2.07
N ASP A 90 -9.81 8.14 -0.93
CA ASP A 90 -10.03 8.83 0.34
C ASP A 90 -8.84 9.70 0.75
N TRP A 91 -9.14 10.75 1.52
CA TRP A 91 -8.12 11.60 2.09
C TRP A 91 -7.29 10.86 3.15
N VAL A 92 -5.97 10.89 2.99
CA VAL A 92 -5.00 10.28 3.89
C VAL A 92 -4.42 11.36 4.81
N TRP A 93 -4.67 11.23 6.10
CA TRP A 93 -4.27 12.21 7.11
C TRP A 93 -2.99 11.79 7.82
N SER A 94 -2.04 12.71 7.92
CA SER A 94 -0.70 12.48 8.49
C SER A 94 -0.35 13.56 9.52
N PRO A 95 -0.98 13.54 10.71
CA PRO A 95 -0.65 14.44 11.80
C PRO A 95 0.73 14.11 12.39
N ARG A 96 1.44 15.15 12.86
CA ARG A 96 2.76 15.05 13.45
C ARG A 96 2.88 15.98 14.63
N PHE A 97 3.60 15.53 15.64
CA PHE A 97 3.98 16.32 16.81
C PHE A 97 5.45 16.07 17.12
N GLY A 98 6.17 17.11 17.50
CA GLY A 98 7.56 17.05 17.94
C GLY A 98 7.85 18.03 19.07
N PHE A 99 8.90 17.75 19.82
CA PHE A 99 9.43 18.65 20.81
C PHE A 99 10.96 18.60 20.88
N ASN A 100 11.53 19.71 21.29
CA ASN A 100 12.94 19.82 21.67
C ASN A 100 13.01 20.63 22.98
N TYR A 101 13.64 20.06 24.01
CA TYR A 101 13.67 20.63 25.35
C TYR A 101 15.09 20.65 25.92
N ASP A 102 15.58 21.82 26.21
CA ASP A 102 16.80 22.03 26.98
C ASP A 102 16.43 22.04 28.48
N VAL A 103 16.63 20.90 29.14
CA VAL A 103 16.14 20.68 30.52
C VAL A 103 16.76 21.66 31.52
N ASN A 104 18.00 22.05 31.32
CA ASN A 104 18.76 22.89 32.24
C ASN A 104 18.96 24.35 31.73
N GLY A 105 18.58 24.65 30.50
CA GLY A 105 18.76 25.94 29.88
C GLY A 105 20.22 26.30 29.53
N ASP A 106 21.11 25.33 29.62
CA ASP A 106 22.56 25.52 29.34
C ASP A 106 23.07 24.50 28.29
N SER A 107 22.18 23.82 27.62
CA SER A 107 22.45 22.76 26.64
C SER A 107 23.25 21.58 27.20
N SER A 108 23.28 21.41 28.53
CA SER A 108 23.96 20.27 29.16
C SER A 108 23.11 18.99 29.12
N LEU A 109 21.78 19.12 29.10
CA LEU A 109 20.83 18.03 28.97
C LEU A 109 19.71 18.42 28.01
N GLN A 110 19.72 17.82 26.82
CA GLN A 110 18.69 18.03 25.83
C GLN A 110 17.85 16.77 25.65
N MET A 111 16.52 16.94 25.60
CA MET A 111 15.57 15.91 25.26
C MET A 111 14.83 16.30 23.99
N ARG A 112 14.66 15.33 23.09
CA ARG A 112 13.93 15.52 21.85
C ARG A 112 13.02 14.35 21.60
N GLY A 113 11.92 14.58 20.93
CA GLY A 113 11.03 13.50 20.59
C GLY A 113 9.95 13.94 19.64
N GLY A 114 9.21 12.94 19.15
CA GLY A 114 8.08 13.21 18.29
C GLY A 114 7.29 11.96 18.02
N THR A 115 6.09 12.17 17.55
CA THR A 115 5.18 11.11 17.13
C THR A 115 4.37 11.59 15.93
N GLY A 116 3.95 10.65 15.08
CA GLY A 116 3.11 11.00 13.94
C GLY A 116 2.77 9.82 13.06
N LEU A 117 1.83 10.09 12.16
CA LEU A 117 1.53 9.23 11.03
C LEU A 117 2.29 9.73 9.80
N PHE A 118 2.89 8.80 9.10
CA PHE A 118 3.68 9.07 7.90
C PHE A 118 3.13 8.24 6.76
N SER A 119 2.63 8.91 5.72
CA SER A 119 2.12 8.25 4.51
C SER A 119 3.25 8.03 3.51
N GLY A 120 3.31 6.82 2.96
CA GLY A 120 4.14 6.46 1.83
C GLY A 120 3.48 6.82 0.51
N ARG A 121 4.21 6.60 -0.60
CA ARG A 121 3.65 6.68 -1.95
C ARG A 121 3.06 5.32 -2.33
N PHE A 122 2.00 5.37 -3.14
CA PHE A 122 1.49 4.17 -3.81
C PHE A 122 2.51 3.72 -4.88
N PRO A 123 2.83 2.42 -4.94
CA PRO A 123 3.66 1.89 -6.03
C PRO A 123 2.84 1.77 -7.32
N PHE A 124 2.76 2.83 -8.10
CA PHE A 124 1.93 2.92 -9.30
C PHE A 124 2.17 1.83 -10.34
N VAL A 125 3.28 1.11 -10.27
CA VAL A 125 3.55 -0.06 -11.11
C VAL A 125 2.46 -1.14 -10.96
N TRP A 126 1.87 -1.31 -9.78
CA TRP A 126 0.78 -2.25 -9.55
C TRP A 126 -0.48 -1.84 -10.29
N LEU A 127 -0.77 -0.55 -10.33
CA LEU A 127 -1.89 -0.04 -11.11
C LEU A 127 -1.64 -0.19 -12.62
N GLY A 128 -0.41 0.03 -13.07
CA GLY A 128 0.01 -0.23 -14.44
C GLY A 128 -0.18 -1.70 -14.82
N ASN A 129 0.18 -2.62 -13.92
CA ASN A 129 -0.03 -4.05 -14.13
C ASN A 129 -1.53 -4.42 -14.15
N GLN A 130 -2.33 -3.83 -13.25
CA GLN A 130 -3.78 -4.02 -13.25
C GLN A 130 -4.42 -3.60 -14.59
N ILE A 131 -4.00 -2.48 -15.14
CA ILE A 131 -4.52 -1.94 -16.40
C ILE A 131 -4.01 -2.77 -17.58
N GLY A 132 -2.72 -3.10 -17.62
CA GLY A 132 -2.07 -3.75 -18.75
C GLY A 132 -2.22 -5.27 -18.81
N ASN A 133 -2.66 -5.92 -17.72
CA ASN A 133 -2.74 -7.39 -17.63
C ASN A 133 -4.11 -7.86 -17.13
N PRO A 134 -5.19 -7.73 -17.93
CA PRO A 134 -6.50 -8.23 -17.56
C PRO A 134 -6.65 -9.76 -17.78
N ASN A 135 -5.56 -10.45 -18.00
CA ASN A 135 -5.56 -11.89 -18.33
C ASN A 135 -6.07 -12.74 -17.16
N TRP A 136 -6.99 -13.63 -17.43
CA TRP A 136 -7.65 -14.50 -16.46
C TRP A 136 -6.70 -15.49 -15.75
N TRP A 137 -5.56 -15.85 -16.32
CA TRP A 137 -4.57 -16.78 -15.72
C TRP A 137 -3.54 -16.09 -14.82
N PHE A 138 -3.34 -14.78 -14.96
CA PHE A 138 -2.35 -14.02 -14.21
C PHE A 138 -2.83 -12.59 -13.96
N HIS A 139 -3.80 -12.49 -13.07
CA HIS A 139 -4.32 -11.18 -12.66
C HIS A 139 -3.36 -10.51 -11.69
N GLN A 140 -3.06 -9.25 -11.95
CA GLN A 140 -2.46 -8.35 -10.98
C GLN A 140 -3.45 -7.21 -10.75
N MET A 141 -3.93 -7.10 -9.53
CA MET A 141 -4.95 -6.14 -9.16
C MET A 141 -4.55 -5.39 -7.90
N VAL A 142 -5.16 -4.26 -7.68
CA VAL A 142 -5.11 -3.54 -6.41
C VAL A 142 -6.48 -3.67 -5.77
N ASP A 143 -6.49 -4.04 -4.49
CA ASP A 143 -7.72 -4.13 -3.71
C ASP A 143 -8.46 -2.78 -3.74
N ILE A 144 -9.78 -2.83 -3.96
CA ILE A 144 -10.60 -1.62 -4.00
C ILE A 144 -10.56 -0.85 -2.67
N ASP A 145 -10.36 -1.56 -1.56
CA ASP A 145 -10.24 -0.99 -0.23
C ASP A 145 -8.80 -0.61 0.15
N TYR A 146 -7.85 -0.77 -0.78
CA TYR A 146 -6.46 -0.43 -0.53
C TYR A 146 -6.28 1.04 -0.17
N LYS A 147 -5.63 1.28 0.96
CA LYS A 147 -5.23 2.62 1.44
C LYS A 147 -3.74 2.83 1.27
N TYR A 148 -3.34 4.06 1.06
CA TYR A 148 -1.91 4.40 1.01
C TYR A 148 -1.21 3.92 2.28
N PRO A 149 0.00 3.33 2.14
CA PRO A 149 0.72 2.80 3.27
C PRO A 149 1.00 3.89 4.28
N GLN A 150 0.67 3.62 5.53
CA GLN A 150 0.91 4.52 6.65
C GLN A 150 1.66 3.82 7.76
N VAL A 151 2.61 4.54 8.34
CA VAL A 151 3.39 4.08 9.49
C VAL A 151 3.21 5.08 10.63
N TRP A 152 2.81 4.58 11.79
CA TRP A 152 2.93 5.33 13.03
C TRP A 152 4.36 5.22 13.53
N ARG A 153 5.02 6.35 13.73
CA ARG A 153 6.37 6.39 14.29
C ARG A 153 6.42 7.34 15.48
N SER A 154 7.06 6.86 16.55
CA SER A 154 7.38 7.66 17.73
C SER A 154 8.87 7.53 18.01
N SER A 155 9.51 8.62 18.37
CA SER A 155 10.92 8.66 18.77
C SER A 155 11.11 9.52 20.00
N PHE A 156 12.06 9.11 20.82
CA PHE A 156 12.55 9.87 21.95
C PHE A 156 14.07 9.79 22.00
N GLY A 157 14.73 10.92 22.13
CA GLY A 157 16.18 11.02 22.25
C GLY A 157 16.61 11.90 23.39
N MET A 158 17.79 11.63 23.95
CA MET A 158 18.40 12.40 25.01
C MET A 158 19.89 12.55 24.75
N ASP A 159 20.41 13.76 24.90
CA ASP A 159 21.83 14.09 24.88
C ASP A 159 22.24 14.72 26.20
N LYS A 160 23.23 14.14 26.86
CA LYS A 160 23.79 14.66 28.12
C LYS A 160 25.29 14.92 28.00
N LYS A 161 25.67 16.17 28.22
CA LYS A 161 27.08 16.55 28.31
C LYS A 161 27.60 16.25 29.74
N MET A 162 28.69 15.54 29.82
CA MET A 162 29.39 15.23 31.07
C MET A 162 30.51 16.24 31.25
N GLY A 163 30.80 16.63 32.50
CA GLY A 163 31.80 17.67 32.84
C GLY A 163 33.26 17.40 32.38
N ASN A 164 33.54 16.21 31.85
CA ASN A 164 34.85 15.79 31.35
C ASN A 164 34.96 15.87 29.79
N GLY A 165 34.03 16.53 29.12
CA GLY A 165 33.99 16.65 27.65
C GLY A 165 33.34 15.45 26.94
N LEU A 166 32.85 14.43 27.68
CA LEU A 166 32.07 13.33 27.12
C LEU A 166 30.62 13.76 26.91
N THR A 167 30.01 13.34 25.80
CA THR A 167 28.58 13.45 25.56
C THR A 167 27.99 12.06 25.47
N LEU A 168 26.94 11.80 26.26
CA LEU A 168 26.15 10.58 26.19
C LEU A 168 24.88 10.85 25.40
N THR A 169 24.66 10.06 24.33
CA THR A 169 23.47 10.13 23.49
C THR A 169 22.72 8.80 23.53
N GLY A 170 21.41 8.87 23.70
CA GLY A 170 20.52 7.70 23.63
C GLY A 170 19.25 8.03 22.84
N ASP A 171 18.86 7.11 21.94
CA ASP A 171 17.66 7.25 21.12
C ASP A 171 16.83 5.96 21.14
N ILE A 172 15.52 6.12 21.23
CA ILE A 172 14.54 5.03 21.11
C ILE A 172 13.55 5.41 20.01
N THR A 173 13.31 4.46 19.10
CA THR A 173 12.31 4.62 18.04
C THR A 173 11.34 3.43 18.07
N TYR A 174 10.05 3.73 18.02
CA TYR A 174 8.97 2.76 17.83
C TYR A 174 8.31 3.03 16.48
N SER A 175 8.06 1.97 15.71
CA SER A 175 7.35 2.06 14.43
C SER A 175 6.31 0.93 14.36
N LYS A 176 5.12 1.27 13.87
CA LYS A 176 4.03 0.32 13.62
C LYS A 176 3.37 0.65 12.29
N ASP A 177 3.24 -0.35 11.42
CA ASP A 177 2.44 -0.22 10.21
C ASP A 177 0.97 -0.09 10.59
N VAL A 178 0.32 0.94 10.04
CA VAL A 178 -1.13 1.18 10.18
C VAL A 178 -1.85 0.58 8.97
N TYR A 179 -1.27 0.81 7.79
CA TYR A 179 -1.68 0.19 6.54
C TYR A 179 -0.41 -0.33 5.86
N GLY A 180 0.02 -1.53 6.24
CA GLY A 180 1.15 -2.19 5.61
C GLY A 180 0.74 -2.74 4.24
N ALA A 181 1.55 -2.46 3.22
CA ALA A 181 1.27 -2.96 1.88
C ALA A 181 1.90 -4.35 1.68
N HIS A 182 1.13 -5.28 1.14
CA HIS A 182 1.61 -6.61 0.78
C HIS A 182 0.82 -7.20 -0.39
N VAL A 183 1.29 -8.32 -0.91
CA VAL A 183 0.65 -9.04 -2.02
C VAL A 183 0.10 -10.36 -1.50
N GLN A 184 -1.15 -10.64 -1.84
CA GLN A 184 -1.81 -11.91 -1.57
C GLN A 184 -2.22 -12.57 -2.88
N ASN A 185 -2.23 -13.90 -2.93
CA ASN A 185 -2.82 -14.64 -4.04
C ASN A 185 -4.26 -15.01 -3.70
N TRP A 186 -5.19 -14.28 -4.25
CA TRP A 186 -6.63 -14.50 -4.05
C TRP A 186 -7.19 -15.60 -4.98
N GLY A 187 -6.37 -16.15 -5.87
CA GLY A 187 -6.71 -17.33 -6.66
C GLY A 187 -6.62 -18.65 -5.89
N LEU A 188 -6.24 -18.61 -4.60
CA LEU A 188 -6.14 -19.77 -3.74
C LEU A 188 -7.38 -19.90 -2.86
N THR A 189 -7.88 -21.14 -2.73
CA THR A 189 -8.93 -21.51 -1.77
C THR A 189 -8.30 -21.84 -0.40
N ALA A 190 -9.03 -22.55 0.47
CA ALA A 190 -8.46 -23.03 1.73
C ALA A 190 -7.29 -24.00 1.46
N PRO A 191 -6.20 -23.93 2.25
CA PRO A 191 -5.04 -24.82 2.06
C PRO A 191 -5.40 -26.28 2.32
N SER A 192 -4.83 -27.19 1.53
CA SER A 192 -4.99 -28.64 1.69
C SER A 192 -4.31 -29.20 2.94
N GLY A 193 -3.37 -28.46 3.54
CA GLY A 193 -2.64 -28.90 4.72
C GLY A 193 -1.79 -27.83 5.35
N GLN A 194 -1.03 -28.23 6.37
CA GLN A 194 -0.05 -27.40 7.06
C GLN A 194 1.26 -28.15 7.26
N LEU A 195 2.37 -27.43 7.25
CA LEU A 195 3.65 -27.98 7.66
C LEU A 195 3.61 -28.36 9.14
N LEU A 196 4.17 -29.52 9.45
CA LEU A 196 4.28 -30.01 10.83
C LEU A 196 5.46 -29.36 11.53
N GLY A 197 5.32 -29.06 12.82
CA GLY A 197 6.38 -28.50 13.66
C GLY A 197 6.20 -27.04 14.00
N VAL A 198 7.31 -26.34 14.25
CA VAL A 198 7.32 -24.90 14.63
C VAL A 198 6.89 -24.01 13.47
N ASP A 199 7.07 -24.49 12.23
CA ASP A 199 6.69 -23.80 11.00
C ASP A 199 5.31 -24.28 10.54
N ASN A 200 4.27 -23.61 10.99
CA ASN A 200 2.87 -23.92 10.70
C ASN A 200 2.39 -23.30 9.37
N ARG A 201 3.26 -23.11 8.38
CA ARG A 201 2.85 -22.53 7.10
C ARG A 201 1.83 -23.41 6.39
N PRO A 202 0.82 -22.79 5.76
CA PRO A 202 -0.14 -23.52 4.93
C PRO A 202 0.54 -24.16 3.71
N ILE A 203 0.05 -25.33 3.32
CA ILE A 203 0.45 -26.04 2.10
C ILE A 203 -0.68 -25.93 1.10
N TYR A 204 -0.38 -25.43 -0.09
CA TYR A 204 -1.28 -25.35 -1.21
C TYR A 204 -0.85 -26.32 -2.30
N THR A 205 -1.81 -26.97 -2.93
CA THR A 205 -1.61 -27.85 -4.07
C THR A 205 -2.30 -27.29 -5.31
N ALA A 206 -2.15 -27.96 -6.44
CA ALA A 206 -2.83 -27.55 -7.68
C ALA A 206 -4.36 -27.53 -7.54
N ASP A 207 -4.91 -28.37 -6.66
CA ASP A 207 -6.37 -28.46 -6.44
C ASP A 207 -6.91 -27.32 -5.56
N ASP A 208 -6.04 -26.54 -4.92
CA ASP A 208 -6.42 -25.43 -4.06
C ASP A 208 -6.56 -24.12 -4.84
N HIS A 209 -6.56 -24.15 -6.16
CA HIS A 209 -6.79 -22.98 -7.00
C HIS A 209 -8.26 -22.83 -7.39
N ILE A 210 -8.72 -21.58 -7.43
CA ILE A 210 -10.03 -21.26 -8.02
C ILE A 210 -9.97 -21.55 -9.53
N LEU A 211 -11.01 -22.20 -10.04
CA LEU A 211 -11.14 -22.42 -11.46
C LEU A 211 -11.84 -21.25 -12.13
N VAL A 212 -11.22 -20.68 -13.12
CA VAL A 212 -11.80 -19.61 -13.94
C VAL A 212 -12.79 -20.22 -14.92
N ASN A 213 -14.05 -19.82 -14.82
CA ASN A 213 -15.06 -20.12 -15.83
C ASN A 213 -14.98 -19.03 -16.91
N GLY A 214 -14.03 -19.17 -17.85
CA GLY A 214 -13.95 -18.27 -19.00
C GLY A 214 -15.10 -18.54 -19.97
N ASP A 215 -15.82 -17.50 -20.38
CA ASP A 215 -16.81 -17.59 -21.44
C ASP A 215 -16.10 -18.04 -22.74
N GLY A 216 -16.25 -19.32 -23.07
CA GLY A 216 -15.84 -19.89 -24.36
C GLY A 216 -14.58 -20.74 -24.37
N LEU A 217 -13.79 -20.85 -23.31
CA LEU A 217 -12.55 -21.65 -23.35
C LEU A 217 -12.68 -23.09 -22.88
N GLY A 218 -13.80 -23.51 -22.30
CA GLY A 218 -14.13 -24.89 -21.99
C GLY A 218 -13.18 -25.64 -21.04
N PHE A 219 -12.20 -24.97 -20.47
CA PHE A 219 -11.23 -25.53 -19.54
C PHE A 219 -11.32 -24.79 -18.22
N GLY A 220 -11.51 -25.53 -17.12
CA GLY A 220 -11.27 -25.01 -15.80
C GLY A 220 -9.77 -24.71 -15.63
N ALA A 221 -9.36 -23.50 -15.96
CA ALA A 221 -7.98 -23.09 -15.75
C ALA A 221 -7.82 -22.54 -14.32
N GLN A 222 -6.69 -22.86 -13.70
CA GLN A 222 -6.35 -22.37 -12.37
C GLN A 222 -6.05 -20.86 -12.41
N ALA A 223 -6.77 -20.09 -11.58
CA ALA A 223 -6.54 -18.65 -11.49
C ALA A 223 -5.35 -18.35 -10.59
N ASN A 224 -4.47 -17.47 -11.05
CA ASN A 224 -3.47 -16.81 -10.23
C ASN A 224 -3.83 -15.33 -10.14
N ALA A 225 -4.43 -14.93 -9.05
CA ALA A 225 -4.86 -13.56 -8.81
C ALA A 225 -3.99 -12.94 -7.71
N TYR A 226 -3.00 -12.16 -8.12
CA TYR A 226 -2.14 -11.43 -7.19
C TYR A 226 -2.75 -10.07 -6.90
N VAL A 227 -3.22 -9.90 -5.67
CA VAL A 227 -3.86 -8.68 -5.21
C VAL A 227 -2.93 -7.93 -4.27
N PHE A 228 -2.69 -6.67 -4.58
CA PHE A 228 -1.95 -5.73 -3.75
C PHE A 228 -2.93 -5.10 -2.75
N THR A 229 -2.77 -5.42 -1.47
CA THR A 229 -3.71 -5.08 -0.41
C THR A 229 -3.00 -4.57 0.85
N ASN A 230 -3.75 -4.19 1.86
CA ASN A 230 -3.24 -3.82 3.18
C ASN A 230 -3.34 -4.97 4.19
N SER A 231 -2.38 -4.97 5.13
CA SER A 231 -2.41 -5.80 6.35
C SER A 231 -3.00 -5.03 7.52
#